data_8504c23b62680aeef1497fbea3b77a10
#
_entry.id   8504c23b62680aeef1497fbea3b77a10
#
_cell.length_a   1.000
_cell.length_b   1.000
_cell.length_c   1.000
_cell.angle_alpha   90.00
_cell.angle_beta   90.00
_cell.angle_gamma   90.00
#
_symmetry.space_group_name_H-M   'P 1'
#
loop_
_entity.id
_entity.type
_entity.pdbx_description
1 polymer ?
#
loop_
_entity_poly.entity_id
_entity_poly.type
_entity_poly.pdbx_seq_one_letter_code
_entity_poly.pdbx_strand_id
1 'polypeptide(L)'
;MYQDLLLQNQVSCGYTFKKISTENVSMRLTADAASVGFMYRHIGEIMHLLGQFFGLPTDVQNTTMGFKDGGQIQNLEEIQGLVDSGFAVLQQIIDTTTEEGWAELVETPFFGTLSKTRLFAHILFHTSYHTGQIALTLKRGE
;
A
#
# COMPACT_ATOMS: atom_id res chain seq x y z
N MET A 1 -8.54 15.63 10.75
CA MET A 1 -7.13 15.58 10.28
C MET A 1 -6.82 14.29 9.55
N TYR A 2 -6.83 13.11 10.20
CA TYR A 2 -6.47 11.83 9.54
C TYR A 2 -7.37 11.48 8.36
N GLN A 3 -8.67 11.78 8.45
CA GLN A 3 -9.61 11.58 7.35
C GLN A 3 -9.21 12.37 6.10
N ASP A 4 -8.79 13.62 6.27
CA ASP A 4 -8.36 14.45 5.13
C ASP A 4 -7.05 13.96 4.52
N LEU A 5 -6.12 13.45 5.35
CA LEU A 5 -4.88 12.84 4.87
C LEU A 5 -5.15 11.59 4.05
N LEU A 6 -6.04 10.71 4.53
CA LEU A 6 -6.42 9.50 3.80
C LEU A 6 -7.13 9.86 2.49
N LEU A 7 -8.09 10.77 2.54
CA LEU A 7 -8.82 11.22 1.34
C LEU A 7 -7.86 11.79 0.29
N GLN A 8 -6.92 12.66 0.71
CA GLN A 8 -5.95 13.23 -0.22
C GLN A 8 -5.02 12.17 -0.80
N ASN A 9 -4.60 11.18 0.01
CA ASN A 9 -3.79 10.06 -0.48
C ASN A 9 -4.55 9.24 -1.54
N GLN A 10 -5.82 8.89 -1.27
CA GLN A 10 -6.67 8.16 -2.21
C GLN A 10 -6.86 8.92 -3.53
N VAL A 11 -7.15 10.22 -3.46
CA VAL A 11 -7.33 11.07 -4.65
C VAL A 11 -6.03 11.11 -5.47
N SER A 12 -4.91 11.39 -4.83
CA SER A 12 -3.62 11.53 -5.52
C SER A 12 -3.15 10.22 -6.15
N CYS A 13 -3.22 9.11 -5.41
CA CYS A 13 -2.83 7.80 -5.91
C CYS A 13 -3.81 7.28 -6.97
N GLY A 14 -5.08 7.60 -6.84
CA GLY A 14 -6.13 7.19 -7.77
C GLY A 14 -5.91 7.63 -9.22
N TYR A 15 -5.24 8.76 -9.45
CA TYR A 15 -4.87 9.19 -10.81
C TYR A 15 -3.94 8.20 -11.51
N THR A 16 -3.05 7.56 -10.77
CA THR A 16 -2.15 6.52 -11.30
C THR A 16 -2.86 5.18 -11.39
N PHE A 17 -3.58 4.78 -10.34
CA PHE A 17 -4.25 3.48 -10.29
C PHE A 17 -5.27 3.28 -11.41
N LYS A 18 -5.97 4.33 -11.84
CA LYS A 18 -6.89 4.31 -12.99
C LYS A 18 -6.24 3.96 -14.31
N LYS A 19 -4.92 4.12 -14.43
CA LYS A 19 -4.17 3.83 -15.65
C LYS A 19 -3.64 2.40 -15.70
N ILE A 20 -3.73 1.66 -14.61
CA ILE A 20 -3.30 0.26 -14.56
C ILE A 20 -4.35 -0.60 -15.25
N SER A 21 -3.91 -1.42 -16.17
CA SER A 21 -4.76 -2.30 -16.97
C SER A 21 -4.11 -3.68 -17.15
N THR A 22 -4.83 -4.63 -17.70
CA THR A 22 -4.30 -5.95 -18.02
C THR A 22 -3.17 -5.91 -19.05
N GLU A 23 -3.14 -4.88 -19.90
CA GLU A 23 -2.09 -4.70 -20.91
C GLU A 23 -0.78 -4.16 -20.32
N ASN A 24 -0.82 -3.46 -19.18
CA ASN A 24 0.37 -2.82 -18.60
C ASN A 24 0.78 -3.33 -17.22
N VAL A 25 0.02 -4.24 -16.62
CA VAL A 25 0.29 -4.79 -15.28
C VAL A 25 1.64 -5.49 -15.16
N SER A 26 2.18 -6.03 -16.26
CA SER A 26 3.50 -6.68 -16.31
C SER A 26 4.65 -5.74 -16.68
N MET A 27 4.37 -4.49 -17.03
CA MET A 27 5.42 -3.53 -17.41
C MET A 27 6.44 -3.34 -16.30
N ARG A 28 7.71 -3.18 -16.69
CA ARG A 28 8.85 -2.93 -15.82
C ARG A 28 9.64 -1.74 -16.33
N LEU A 29 10.28 -1.00 -15.44
CA LEU A 29 11.17 0.08 -15.83
C LEU A 29 12.48 -0.45 -16.43
N THR A 30 12.98 -1.56 -15.88
CA THR A 30 14.11 -2.35 -16.37
C THR A 30 13.82 -3.83 -16.13
N ALA A 31 14.58 -4.71 -16.75
CA ALA A 31 14.41 -6.16 -16.58
C ALA A 31 14.47 -6.64 -15.12
N ASP A 32 15.25 -5.96 -14.29
CA ASP A 32 15.42 -6.31 -12.88
C ASP A 32 14.50 -5.53 -11.93
N ALA A 33 13.74 -4.55 -12.44
CA ALA A 33 12.80 -3.78 -11.65
C ALA A 33 11.52 -4.59 -11.36
N ALA A 34 10.82 -4.24 -10.28
CA ALA A 34 9.50 -4.76 -10.01
C ALA A 34 8.49 -4.30 -11.07
N SER A 35 7.56 -5.17 -11.43
CA SER A 35 6.47 -4.84 -12.33
C SER A 35 5.42 -3.93 -11.68
N VAL A 36 4.60 -3.29 -12.51
CA VAL A 36 3.44 -2.52 -12.07
C VAL A 36 2.56 -3.35 -11.13
N GLY A 37 2.22 -4.57 -11.52
CA GLY A 37 1.38 -5.47 -10.72
C GLY A 37 2.01 -5.86 -9.40
N PHE A 38 3.32 -6.12 -9.38
CA PHE A 38 4.04 -6.44 -8.14
C PHE A 38 4.01 -5.25 -7.16
N MET A 39 4.32 -4.04 -7.63
CA MET A 39 4.27 -2.83 -6.79
C MET A 39 2.86 -2.52 -6.32
N TYR A 40 1.86 -2.70 -7.17
CA TYR A 40 0.46 -2.44 -6.84
C TYR A 40 -0.06 -3.43 -5.79
N ARG A 41 0.29 -4.73 -5.92
CA ARG A 41 0.02 -5.73 -4.89
C ARG A 41 0.72 -5.41 -3.58
N HIS A 42 1.99 -5.00 -3.63
CA HIS A 42 2.76 -4.62 -2.45
C HIS A 42 2.08 -3.50 -1.66
N ILE A 43 1.54 -2.49 -2.33
CA ILE A 43 0.76 -1.43 -1.69
C ILE A 43 -0.41 -2.03 -0.89
N GLY A 44 -1.20 -2.90 -1.51
CA GLY A 44 -2.35 -3.53 -0.86
C GLY A 44 -1.94 -4.41 0.33
N GLU A 45 -0.93 -5.25 0.17
CA GLU A 45 -0.42 -6.10 1.25
C GLU A 45 0.04 -5.30 2.45
N ILE A 46 0.79 -4.22 2.24
CA ILE A 46 1.32 -3.40 3.34
C ILE A 46 0.21 -2.70 4.12
N MET A 47 -0.85 -2.22 3.47
CA MET A 47 -2.00 -1.65 4.17
C MET A 47 -2.62 -2.65 5.16
N HIS A 48 -2.78 -3.90 4.76
CA HIS A 48 -3.33 -4.97 5.61
C HIS A 48 -2.35 -5.39 6.70
N LEU A 49 -1.09 -5.63 6.34
CA LEU A 49 -0.08 -6.13 7.27
C LEU A 49 0.24 -5.10 8.36
N LEU A 50 0.33 -3.82 8.01
CA LEU A 50 0.54 -2.77 9.02
C LEU A 50 -0.72 -2.42 9.80
N GLY A 51 -1.90 -2.70 9.26
CA GLY A 51 -3.19 -2.58 9.97
C GLY A 51 -3.25 -3.42 11.25
N GLN A 52 -2.50 -4.53 11.30
CA GLN A 52 -2.44 -5.39 12.49
C GLN A 52 -1.93 -4.66 13.74
N PHE A 53 -1.03 -3.69 13.58
CA PHE A 53 -0.52 -2.88 14.68
C PHE A 53 -1.54 -1.90 15.26
N PHE A 54 -2.69 -1.76 14.60
CA PHE A 54 -3.85 -1.02 15.09
C PHE A 54 -4.95 -1.93 15.65
N GLY A 55 -4.66 -3.22 15.80
CA GLY A 55 -5.60 -4.22 16.33
C GLY A 55 -6.56 -4.78 15.27
N LEU A 56 -6.28 -4.61 14.00
CA LEU A 56 -7.07 -5.15 12.89
C LEU A 56 -6.40 -6.40 12.32
N PRO A 57 -6.86 -7.61 12.68
CA PRO A 57 -6.27 -8.85 12.17
C PRO A 57 -6.51 -8.98 10.65
N THR A 58 -5.61 -9.69 9.98
CA THR A 58 -5.72 -9.96 8.54
C THR A 58 -5.27 -11.37 8.19
N ASP A 59 -5.90 -11.96 7.18
CA ASP A 59 -5.47 -13.22 6.55
C ASP A 59 -4.55 -12.98 5.35
N VAL A 60 -4.28 -11.72 4.99
CA VAL A 60 -3.42 -11.36 3.88
C VAL A 60 -1.99 -11.81 4.17
N GLN A 61 -1.41 -12.56 3.21
CA GLN A 61 -0.05 -13.04 3.27
C GLN A 61 0.91 -12.06 2.59
N ASN A 62 2.11 -11.91 3.14
CA ASN A 62 3.17 -11.18 2.47
C ASN A 62 3.73 -12.02 1.32
N THR A 63 3.57 -11.55 0.09
CA THR A 63 4.13 -12.18 -1.12
C THR A 63 5.09 -11.27 -1.88
N THR A 64 5.29 -10.05 -1.40
CA THR A 64 6.05 -9.01 -2.10
C THR A 64 7.21 -8.43 -1.30
N MET A 65 7.01 -8.13 -0.02
CA MET A 65 8.05 -7.53 0.81
C MET A 65 9.17 -8.53 1.09
N GLY A 66 10.38 -8.23 0.58
CA GLY A 66 11.54 -9.10 0.69
C GLY A 66 11.59 -10.21 -0.38
N PHE A 67 10.63 -10.27 -1.30
CA PHE A 67 10.60 -11.21 -2.42
C PHE A 67 11.00 -10.54 -3.73
N LYS A 68 11.60 -11.36 -4.61
CA LYS A 68 11.91 -10.94 -5.97
C LYS A 68 10.67 -11.13 -6.86
N ASP A 69 10.41 -10.15 -7.72
CA ASP A 69 9.37 -10.26 -8.74
C ASP A 69 9.83 -11.14 -9.89
N GLY A 70 9.34 -12.37 -9.92
CA GLY A 70 9.57 -13.36 -11.00
C GLY A 70 8.47 -13.36 -12.07
N GLY A 71 7.57 -12.39 -12.08
CA GLY A 71 6.42 -12.34 -13.01
C GLY A 71 5.19 -13.10 -12.54
N GLN A 72 5.16 -13.52 -11.28
CA GLN A 72 4.07 -14.33 -10.70
C GLN A 72 2.80 -13.53 -10.36
N ILE A 73 2.88 -12.21 -10.29
CA ILE A 73 1.80 -11.34 -9.82
C ILE A 73 1.23 -10.53 -10.98
N GLN A 74 0.16 -11.04 -11.60
CA GLN A 74 -0.46 -10.43 -12.79
C GLN A 74 -2.00 -10.44 -12.78
N ASN A 75 -2.64 -11.01 -11.74
CA ASN A 75 -4.10 -10.97 -11.62
C ASN A 75 -4.56 -9.60 -11.15
N LEU A 76 -4.89 -8.71 -12.08
CA LEU A 76 -5.26 -7.33 -11.78
C LEU A 76 -6.52 -7.23 -10.94
N GLU A 77 -7.54 -8.05 -11.16
CA GLU A 77 -8.79 -8.02 -10.39
C GLU A 77 -8.53 -8.35 -8.92
N GLU A 78 -7.72 -9.38 -8.65
CA GLU A 78 -7.32 -9.74 -7.28
C GLU A 78 -6.53 -8.60 -6.62
N ILE A 79 -5.59 -7.98 -7.34
CA ILE A 79 -4.77 -6.88 -6.84
C ILE A 79 -5.63 -5.65 -6.52
N GLN A 80 -6.55 -5.29 -7.41
CA GLN A 80 -7.47 -4.18 -7.18
C GLN A 80 -8.34 -4.41 -5.95
N GLY A 81 -8.89 -5.60 -5.79
CA GLY A 81 -9.65 -5.98 -4.60
C GLY A 81 -8.83 -5.86 -3.32
N LEU A 82 -7.56 -6.26 -3.37
CA LEU A 82 -6.63 -6.17 -2.24
C LEU A 82 -6.33 -4.70 -1.87
N VAL A 83 -6.12 -3.83 -2.85
CA VAL A 83 -5.87 -2.41 -2.62
C VAL A 83 -7.12 -1.70 -2.11
N ASP A 84 -8.29 -1.98 -2.69
CA ASP A 84 -9.56 -1.39 -2.25
C ASP A 84 -9.87 -1.79 -0.80
N SER A 85 -9.72 -3.06 -0.45
CA SER A 85 -9.89 -3.53 0.93
C SER A 85 -8.81 -2.97 1.86
N GLY A 86 -7.60 -2.73 1.37
CA GLY A 86 -6.54 -2.05 2.11
C GLY A 86 -6.92 -0.62 2.50
N PHE A 87 -7.49 0.16 1.59
CA PHE A 87 -8.03 1.48 1.92
C PHE A 87 -9.19 1.41 2.92
N ALA A 88 -10.03 0.38 2.85
CA ALA A 88 -11.08 0.15 3.85
C ALA A 88 -10.48 -0.13 5.23
N VAL A 89 -9.35 -0.86 5.32
CA VAL A 89 -8.60 -1.04 6.58
C VAL A 89 -8.11 0.30 7.11
N LEU A 90 -7.55 1.17 6.26
CA LEU A 90 -7.09 2.50 6.68
C LEU A 90 -8.26 3.37 7.20
N GLN A 91 -9.43 3.28 6.56
CA GLN A 91 -10.63 3.95 7.05
C GLN A 91 -11.04 3.40 8.42
N GLN A 92 -11.04 2.08 8.60
CA GLN A 92 -11.37 1.45 9.87
C GLN A 92 -10.40 1.86 10.99
N ILE A 93 -9.11 2.00 10.70
CA ILE A 93 -8.12 2.54 11.64
C ILE A 93 -8.56 3.93 12.14
N ILE A 94 -8.96 4.81 11.24
CA ILE A 94 -9.41 6.16 11.60
C ILE A 94 -10.68 6.09 12.45
N ASP A 95 -11.64 5.27 12.06
CA ASP A 95 -12.94 5.16 12.72
C ASP A 95 -12.85 4.58 14.13
N THR A 96 -11.83 3.75 14.40
CA THR A 96 -11.69 3.02 15.67
C THR A 96 -10.60 3.56 16.59
N THR A 97 -9.70 4.40 16.10
CA THR A 97 -8.61 4.97 16.92
C THR A 97 -9.10 6.25 17.60
N THR A 98 -9.06 6.25 18.93
CA THR A 98 -9.42 7.44 19.74
C THR A 98 -8.35 8.54 19.59
N GLU A 99 -8.67 9.76 20.02
CA GLU A 99 -7.73 10.88 19.97
C GLU A 99 -6.45 10.57 20.76
N GLU A 100 -6.60 10.02 21.98
CA GLU A 100 -5.48 9.57 22.81
C GLU A 100 -4.76 8.36 22.18
N GLY A 101 -5.51 7.47 21.55
CA GLY A 101 -4.99 6.26 20.90
C GLY A 101 -3.97 6.54 19.81
N TRP A 102 -4.05 7.68 19.13
CA TRP A 102 -3.07 8.06 18.12
C TRP A 102 -1.66 8.29 18.68
N ALA A 103 -1.56 8.69 19.94
CA ALA A 103 -0.28 8.88 20.62
C ALA A 103 0.30 7.57 21.21
N GLU A 104 -0.50 6.51 21.27
CA GLU A 104 -0.03 5.21 21.77
C GLU A 104 1.16 4.69 20.98
N LEU A 105 2.09 4.08 21.69
CA LEU A 105 3.28 3.47 21.09
C LEU A 105 3.00 2.01 20.71
N VAL A 106 3.50 1.63 19.56
CA VAL A 106 3.51 0.25 19.08
C VAL A 106 4.93 -0.17 18.71
N GLU A 107 5.27 -1.41 18.98
CA GLU A 107 6.54 -1.99 18.55
C GLU A 107 6.38 -2.62 17.20
N THR A 108 7.30 -2.30 16.29
CA THR A 108 7.34 -2.86 14.95
C THR A 108 8.70 -3.50 14.67
N PRO A 109 8.76 -4.58 13.89
CA PRO A 109 10.03 -5.22 13.55
C PRO A 109 10.92 -4.40 12.61
N PHE A 110 10.36 -3.35 11.95
CA PHE A 110 11.09 -2.57 10.94
C PHE A 110 11.53 -1.20 11.45
N PHE A 111 10.75 -0.58 12.36
CA PHE A 111 10.97 0.80 12.81
C PHE A 111 11.20 0.90 14.33
N GLY A 112 11.27 -0.24 15.03
CA GLY A 112 11.26 -0.24 16.49
C GLY A 112 9.94 0.32 17.03
N THR A 113 10.01 1.02 18.15
CA THR A 113 8.85 1.60 18.84
C THR A 113 8.53 2.98 18.26
N LEU A 114 7.29 3.18 17.83
CA LEU A 114 6.80 4.47 17.31
C LEU A 114 5.31 4.66 17.63
N SER A 115 4.83 5.90 17.53
CA SER A 115 3.42 6.18 17.73
C SER A 115 2.55 5.66 16.58
N LYS A 116 1.30 5.35 16.86
CA LYS A 116 0.31 5.00 15.83
C LYS A 116 0.20 6.10 14.77
N THR A 117 0.29 7.39 15.15
CA THR A 117 0.35 8.51 14.20
C THR A 117 1.49 8.34 13.19
N ARG A 118 2.72 8.04 13.67
CA ARG A 118 3.86 7.85 12.78
C ARG A 118 3.70 6.63 11.88
N LEU A 119 3.16 5.54 12.42
CA LEU A 119 2.92 4.35 11.61
C LEU A 119 1.87 4.60 10.53
N PHE A 120 0.78 5.29 10.86
CA PHE A 120 -0.24 5.67 9.87
C PHE A 120 0.33 6.58 8.78
N ALA A 121 1.10 7.58 9.17
CA ALA A 121 1.79 8.46 8.22
C ALA A 121 2.74 7.68 7.30
N HIS A 122 3.44 6.66 7.85
CA HIS A 122 4.29 5.79 7.04
C HIS A 122 3.47 5.01 6.00
N ILE A 123 2.30 4.47 6.36
CA ILE A 123 1.45 3.73 5.40
C ILE A 123 1.04 4.65 4.23
N LEU A 124 0.63 5.88 4.51
CA LEU A 124 0.28 6.85 3.46
C LEU A 124 1.48 7.24 2.61
N PHE A 125 2.63 7.50 3.23
CA PHE A 125 3.89 7.77 2.52
C PHE A 125 4.29 6.60 1.63
N HIS A 126 4.27 5.37 2.15
CA HIS A 126 4.60 4.15 1.42
C HIS A 126 3.71 3.95 0.19
N THR A 127 2.40 4.17 0.34
CA THR A 127 1.44 4.12 -0.76
C THR A 127 1.79 5.14 -1.85
N SER A 128 2.08 6.38 -1.47
CA SER A 128 2.46 7.44 -2.42
C SER A 128 3.81 7.17 -3.09
N TYR A 129 4.78 6.65 -2.33
CA TYR A 129 6.11 6.32 -2.83
C TYR A 129 6.04 5.28 -3.97
N HIS A 130 5.37 4.16 -3.73
CA HIS A 130 5.22 3.12 -4.76
C HIS A 130 4.28 3.55 -5.89
N THR A 131 3.27 4.37 -5.61
CA THR A 131 2.44 4.97 -6.66
C THR A 131 3.27 5.81 -7.64
N GLY A 132 4.24 6.57 -7.13
CA GLY A 132 5.18 7.32 -7.97
C GLY A 132 6.05 6.41 -8.84
N GLN A 133 6.52 5.29 -8.30
CA GLN A 133 7.26 4.28 -9.07
C GLN A 133 6.40 3.64 -10.16
N ILE A 134 5.15 3.30 -9.86
CA ILE A 134 4.18 2.81 -10.85
C ILE A 134 3.97 3.84 -11.96
N ALA A 135 3.73 5.11 -11.60
CA ALA A 135 3.52 6.18 -12.57
C ALA A 135 4.71 6.34 -13.53
N LEU A 136 5.93 6.27 -13.00
CA LEU A 136 7.15 6.31 -13.81
C LEU A 136 7.24 5.09 -14.72
N THR A 137 6.96 3.89 -14.21
CA THR A 137 6.98 2.65 -14.98
C THR A 137 5.96 2.68 -16.12
N LEU A 138 4.73 3.13 -15.86
CA LEU A 138 3.69 3.28 -16.89
C LEU A 138 4.08 4.28 -17.98
N LYS A 139 4.96 5.23 -17.69
CA LYS A 139 5.39 6.27 -18.63
C LYS A 139 6.65 5.88 -19.42
N ARG A 140 7.53 5.09 -18.84
CA ARG A 140 8.89 4.84 -19.35
C ARG A 140 9.26 3.36 -19.47
N GLY A 141 8.47 2.47 -18.86
CA GLY A 141 8.74 1.03 -18.87
C GLY A 141 8.29 0.33 -20.15
N GLU A 142 8.62 -0.96 -20.21
CA GLU A 142 8.25 -1.88 -21.29
C GLU A 142 7.61 -3.14 -20.72
#